data_f6e4593d6cf129bbbe27d2e8dd52834a
#
_entry.id   f6e4593d6cf129bbbe27d2e8dd52834a
#
_cell.length_a   1.000
_cell.length_b   1.000
_cell.length_c   1.000
_cell.angle_alpha   90.00
_cell.angle_beta   90.00
_cell.angle_gamma   90.00
#
_symmetry.space_group_name_H-M   'P 1'
#
loop_
_entity.id
_entity.type
_entity.pdbx_description
1 polymer ?
#
loop_
_entity_poly.entity_id
_entity_poly.type
_entity_poly.pdbx_seq_one_letter_code
_entity_poly.pdbx_strand_id
1 'polypeptide(L)'
;MLFRSGTDALGKLSAMQIDAQGKATPLTLPGNLLPRAAFDAGTVKLKLANDSALTTWYAVTQTGFDRTPPTTELKAGLEVVREYVGADGKPTSAVKIGDEVTVRLSLRGIAAQGASAQVGNVALTDLLPGGFEPVQSRTAEGAASTVTGPSLEYADVREDRVVIYAGATDSVQTWTYRIRATNTGEFIVPPAWAQSMYERERQARSLAAKVTVSAK
;
A
#
# COMPACT_ATOMS: atom_id res chain seq x y z
N MET A 1 19.73 -6.45 -43.90
CA MET A 1 18.71 -5.65 -43.19
C MET A 1 19.45 -4.84 -42.14
N LEU A 2 19.78 -3.57 -42.44
CA LEU A 2 20.46 -2.71 -41.46
C LEU A 2 19.43 -2.24 -40.46
N PHE A 3 19.54 -2.70 -39.22
CA PHE A 3 18.92 -2.03 -38.10
C PHE A 3 19.61 -0.66 -37.93
N ARG A 4 19.09 0.37 -38.56
CA ARG A 4 19.42 1.73 -38.15
C ARG A 4 18.79 1.92 -36.78
N SER A 5 19.65 1.95 -35.78
CA SER A 5 19.28 2.16 -34.38
C SER A 5 18.50 3.46 -34.27
N GLY A 6 17.45 3.44 -33.48
CA GLY A 6 16.60 4.60 -33.19
C GLY A 6 17.27 5.76 -32.45
N THR A 7 18.61 5.91 -32.55
CA THR A 7 19.34 7.03 -31.94
C THR A 7 18.97 8.39 -32.57
N ASP A 8 18.56 8.43 -33.84
CA ASP A 8 18.08 9.65 -34.47
C ASP A 8 16.72 10.12 -33.92
N ALA A 9 15.95 9.20 -33.37
CA ALA A 9 14.69 9.54 -32.70
C ALA A 9 14.89 10.08 -31.28
N LEU A 10 16.00 9.69 -30.60
CA LEU A 10 16.31 10.13 -29.24
C LEU A 10 16.63 11.61 -29.16
N GLY A 11 17.21 12.19 -30.19
CA GLY A 11 17.48 13.63 -30.30
C GLY A 11 16.22 14.50 -30.35
N LYS A 12 15.03 13.90 -30.54
CA LYS A 12 13.73 14.58 -30.57
C LYS A 12 12.90 14.36 -29.30
N LEU A 13 13.47 13.67 -28.32
CA LEU A 13 12.84 13.53 -27.01
C LEU A 13 13.30 14.65 -26.10
N SER A 14 12.35 15.24 -25.37
CA SER A 14 12.67 16.21 -24.34
C SER A 14 11.88 15.93 -23.07
N ALA A 15 12.49 16.26 -21.94
CA ALA A 15 11.90 16.14 -20.63
C ALA A 15 12.14 17.41 -19.83
N MET A 16 11.13 17.85 -19.10
CA MET A 16 11.21 19.00 -18.18
C MET A 16 10.60 18.61 -16.85
N GLN A 17 11.21 19.08 -15.78
CA GLN A 17 10.63 19.08 -14.44
C GLN A 17 10.03 20.44 -14.14
N ILE A 18 8.92 20.47 -13.41
CA ILE A 18 8.20 21.69 -13.05
C ILE A 18 7.99 21.66 -11.54
N ASP A 19 8.42 22.71 -10.86
CA ASP A 19 8.28 22.86 -9.41
C ASP A 19 6.87 23.43 -9.02
N ALA A 20 6.63 23.55 -7.71
CA ALA A 20 5.36 24.08 -7.17
C ALA A 20 5.09 25.55 -7.56
N GLN A 21 6.10 26.31 -7.94
CA GLN A 21 6.01 27.68 -8.41
C GLN A 21 5.77 27.79 -9.93
N GLY A 22 5.73 26.63 -10.62
CA GLY A 22 5.52 26.56 -12.06
C GLY A 22 6.79 26.78 -12.89
N LYS A 23 7.97 26.86 -12.27
CA LYS A 23 9.23 27.00 -12.96
C LYS A 23 9.60 25.67 -13.63
N ALA A 24 9.77 25.74 -14.95
CA ALA A 24 10.18 24.60 -15.75
C ALA A 24 11.72 24.57 -15.90
N THR A 25 12.33 23.43 -15.62
CA THR A 25 13.77 23.17 -15.79
C THR A 25 13.97 21.95 -16.68
N PRO A 26 14.80 22.04 -17.75
CA PRO A 26 15.06 20.92 -18.62
C PRO A 26 15.78 19.78 -17.86
N LEU A 27 15.43 18.53 -18.18
CA LEU A 27 16.16 17.35 -17.77
C LEU A 27 17.07 16.91 -18.92
N THR A 28 18.36 16.71 -18.63
CA THR A 28 19.30 16.22 -19.63
C THR A 28 19.08 14.73 -19.86
N LEU A 29 18.68 14.38 -21.08
CA LEU A 29 18.55 12.99 -21.51
C LEU A 29 19.85 12.59 -22.24
N PRO A 30 20.61 11.59 -21.73
CA PRO A 30 21.80 11.12 -22.43
C PRO A 30 21.43 10.41 -23.74
N GLY A 31 22.26 10.55 -24.77
CA GLY A 31 22.04 9.99 -26.11
C GLY A 31 22.25 8.48 -26.21
N ASN A 32 21.77 7.69 -25.27
CA ASN A 32 21.86 6.24 -25.28
C ASN A 32 20.47 5.61 -25.57
N LEU A 33 20.44 4.30 -25.80
CA LEU A 33 19.21 3.56 -26.18
C LEU A 33 18.09 3.65 -25.13
N LEU A 34 18.45 3.77 -23.84
CA LEU A 34 17.52 3.89 -22.73
C LEU A 34 17.91 5.08 -21.84
N PRO A 35 17.63 6.33 -22.30
CA PRO A 35 18.00 7.52 -21.56
C PRO A 35 17.29 7.56 -20.21
N ARG A 36 18.03 7.91 -19.16
CA ARG A 36 17.51 8.07 -17.80
C ARG A 36 17.90 9.45 -17.30
N ALA A 37 16.97 10.12 -16.64
CA ALA A 37 17.23 11.36 -15.94
C ALA A 37 16.59 11.30 -14.56
N ALA A 38 17.24 11.87 -13.56
CA ALA A 38 16.66 12.08 -12.24
C ALA A 38 15.97 13.46 -12.23
N PHE A 39 14.88 13.56 -11.50
CA PHE A 39 14.20 14.80 -11.21
C PHE A 39 14.27 15.13 -9.72
N ASP A 40 14.18 16.41 -9.38
CA ASP A 40 14.34 16.90 -8.01
C ASP A 40 13.14 16.57 -7.12
N ALA A 41 13.37 16.47 -5.81
CA ALA A 41 12.33 16.18 -4.82
C ALA A 41 11.19 17.22 -4.79
N GLY A 42 11.44 18.45 -5.22
CA GLY A 42 10.44 19.52 -5.33
C GLY A 42 9.61 19.50 -6.62
N THR A 43 9.82 18.49 -7.49
CA THR A 43 9.10 18.38 -8.75
C THR A 43 7.66 17.96 -8.51
N VAL A 44 6.71 18.76 -8.98
CA VAL A 44 5.26 18.44 -8.90
C VAL A 44 4.69 17.96 -10.23
N LYS A 45 5.40 18.21 -11.34
CA LYS A 45 4.96 17.81 -12.68
C LYS A 45 6.15 17.51 -13.58
N LEU A 46 6.03 16.46 -14.39
CA LEU A 46 6.95 16.19 -15.49
C LEU A 46 6.25 16.46 -16.82
N LYS A 47 6.95 17.15 -17.73
CA LYS A 47 6.50 17.33 -19.11
C LYS A 47 7.46 16.55 -20.00
N LEU A 48 6.93 15.59 -20.75
CA LEU A 48 7.65 14.79 -21.72
C LEU A 48 7.13 15.16 -23.10
N ALA A 49 8.02 15.35 -24.07
CA ALA A 49 7.64 15.59 -25.45
C ALA A 49 8.45 14.66 -26.37
N ASN A 50 7.78 14.18 -27.40
CA ASN A 50 8.34 13.36 -28.46
C ASN A 50 7.98 13.99 -29.80
N ASP A 51 8.95 14.67 -30.42
CA ASP A 51 8.80 15.32 -31.72
C ASP A 51 9.26 14.39 -32.87
N SER A 52 9.46 13.09 -32.57
CA SER A 52 9.79 12.09 -33.57
C SER A 52 8.53 11.45 -34.18
N ALA A 53 8.67 10.81 -35.32
CA ALA A 53 7.61 10.02 -35.94
C ALA A 53 7.42 8.64 -35.29
N LEU A 54 8.27 8.27 -34.33
CA LEU A 54 8.24 6.96 -33.68
C LEU A 54 7.54 7.02 -32.33
N THR A 55 6.71 6.01 -32.06
CA THR A 55 6.11 5.83 -30.74
C THR A 55 7.20 5.52 -29.72
N THR A 56 7.18 6.25 -28.60
CA THR A 56 8.14 6.08 -27.52
C THR A 56 7.42 5.80 -26.21
N TRP A 57 7.90 4.83 -25.46
CA TRP A 57 7.42 4.48 -24.16
C TRP A 57 8.28 5.11 -23.08
N TYR A 58 7.66 5.51 -21.98
CA TYR A 58 8.41 6.04 -20.83
C TYR A 58 7.91 5.39 -19.54
N ALA A 59 8.78 5.37 -18.55
CA ALA A 59 8.43 5.02 -17.17
C ALA A 59 8.92 6.11 -16.22
N VAL A 60 8.09 6.47 -15.27
CA VAL A 60 8.45 7.37 -14.18
C VAL A 60 8.37 6.58 -12.89
N THR A 61 9.45 6.58 -12.12
CA THR A 61 9.48 5.95 -10.80
C THR A 61 9.80 7.00 -9.76
N GLN A 62 8.92 7.14 -8.79
CA GLN A 62 9.14 7.96 -7.61
C GLN A 62 9.08 7.06 -6.38
N THR A 63 10.12 7.13 -5.55
CA THR A 63 10.22 6.37 -4.30
C THR A 63 10.49 7.31 -3.14
N GLY A 64 9.89 7.03 -1.99
CA GLY A 64 10.05 7.86 -0.80
C GLY A 64 9.11 7.41 0.31
N PHE A 65 9.21 8.09 1.44
CA PHE A 65 8.29 7.91 2.56
C PHE A 65 7.46 9.19 2.72
N ASP A 66 6.14 9.02 2.78
CA ASP A 66 5.24 10.13 3.10
C ASP A 66 5.48 10.57 4.55
N ARG A 67 5.82 11.85 4.73
CA ARG A 67 5.99 12.44 6.07
C ARG A 67 4.67 12.71 6.76
N THR A 68 3.61 12.88 6.00
CA THR A 68 2.26 13.11 6.49
C THR A 68 1.37 11.94 6.08
N PRO A 69 0.71 11.28 7.02
CA PRO A 69 -0.21 10.21 6.70
C PRO A 69 -1.33 10.71 5.78
N PRO A 70 -1.83 9.88 4.86
CA PRO A 70 -2.96 10.23 4.01
C PRO A 70 -4.19 10.60 4.84
N THR A 71 -4.85 11.69 4.47
CA THR A 71 -6.05 12.20 5.15
C THR A 71 -7.36 11.71 4.54
N THR A 72 -7.29 11.01 3.41
CA THR A 72 -8.44 10.45 2.69
C THR A 72 -8.26 8.95 2.46
N GLU A 73 -9.34 8.21 2.58
CA GLU A 73 -9.36 6.81 2.17
C GLU A 73 -9.24 6.69 0.65
N LEU A 74 -8.67 5.56 0.19
CA LEU A 74 -8.70 5.19 -1.21
C LEU A 74 -9.65 4.00 -1.38
N LYS A 75 -10.62 4.12 -2.29
CA LYS A 75 -11.60 3.09 -2.62
C LYS A 75 -11.71 2.96 -4.13
N ALA A 76 -10.83 2.17 -4.72
CA ALA A 76 -10.82 1.90 -6.15
C ALA A 76 -11.14 0.42 -6.41
N GLY A 77 -12.43 0.09 -6.52
CA GLY A 77 -12.91 -1.29 -6.71
C GLY A 77 -12.78 -2.21 -5.50
N LEU A 78 -12.16 -1.73 -4.41
CA LEU A 78 -12.05 -2.39 -3.11
C LEU A 78 -12.33 -1.39 -1.99
N GLU A 79 -12.73 -1.89 -0.83
CA GLU A 79 -12.81 -1.13 0.41
C GLU A 79 -12.21 -1.94 1.55
N VAL A 80 -11.36 -1.31 2.34
CA VAL A 80 -10.72 -1.91 3.52
C VAL A 80 -10.99 -1.06 4.77
N VAL A 81 -11.36 -1.73 5.86
CA VAL A 81 -11.55 -1.11 7.18
C VAL A 81 -10.74 -1.89 8.19
N ARG A 82 -10.06 -1.18 9.08
CA ARG A 82 -9.36 -1.78 10.22
C ARG A 82 -9.89 -1.21 11.52
N GLU A 83 -10.07 -2.10 12.50
CA GLU A 83 -10.44 -1.77 13.86
C GLU A 83 -9.53 -2.49 14.86
N TYR A 84 -9.20 -1.81 15.94
CA TYR A 84 -8.59 -2.40 17.12
C TYR A 84 -9.66 -2.62 18.18
N VAL A 85 -9.76 -3.85 18.67
CA VAL A 85 -10.79 -4.28 19.61
C VAL A 85 -10.12 -4.74 20.89
N GLY A 86 -10.47 -4.11 22.01
CA GLY A 86 -9.97 -4.45 23.33
C GLY A 86 -10.55 -5.76 23.87
N ALA A 87 -10.10 -6.16 25.04
CA ALA A 87 -10.56 -7.36 25.74
C ALA A 87 -12.07 -7.35 26.06
N ASP A 88 -12.66 -6.17 26.15
CA ASP A 88 -14.11 -5.96 26.37
C ASP A 88 -14.96 -6.07 25.09
N GLY A 89 -14.32 -6.37 23.96
CA GLY A 89 -14.97 -6.48 22.66
C GLY A 89 -15.30 -5.14 21.99
N LYS A 90 -14.86 -4.01 22.55
CA LYS A 90 -15.13 -2.67 22.01
C LYS A 90 -13.93 -2.10 21.27
N PRO A 91 -14.16 -1.22 20.27
CA PRO A 91 -13.08 -0.49 19.64
C PRO A 91 -12.27 0.30 20.66
N THR A 92 -10.93 0.25 20.52
CA THR A 92 -10.02 0.94 21.43
C THR A 92 -8.88 1.61 20.69
N SER A 93 -8.43 2.76 21.20
CA SER A 93 -7.20 3.44 20.78
C SER A 93 -6.22 3.62 21.95
N ALA A 94 -6.54 3.02 23.13
CA ALA A 94 -5.68 3.12 24.31
C ALA A 94 -5.65 1.77 25.04
N VAL A 95 -4.43 1.34 25.37
CA VAL A 95 -4.17 0.06 26.04
C VAL A 95 -3.04 0.20 27.02
N LYS A 96 -2.81 -0.80 27.87
CA LYS A 96 -1.66 -0.88 28.77
C LYS A 96 -0.60 -1.80 28.20
N ILE A 97 0.64 -1.59 28.62
CA ILE A 97 1.74 -2.49 28.26
C ILE A 97 1.43 -3.93 28.69
N GLY A 98 1.64 -4.87 27.79
CA GLY A 98 1.33 -6.29 27.96
C GLY A 98 -0.09 -6.69 27.57
N ASP A 99 -0.99 -5.73 27.35
CA ASP A 99 -2.35 -6.03 26.88
C ASP A 99 -2.33 -6.57 25.44
N GLU A 100 -3.26 -7.46 25.17
CA GLU A 100 -3.51 -7.95 23.81
C GLU A 100 -4.72 -7.23 23.21
N VAL A 101 -4.57 -6.87 21.94
CA VAL A 101 -5.61 -6.24 21.12
C VAL A 101 -5.93 -7.16 19.95
N THR A 102 -7.21 -7.34 19.69
CA THR A 102 -7.67 -8.00 18.47
C THR A 102 -7.73 -6.99 17.34
N VAL A 103 -6.97 -7.23 16.29
CA VAL A 103 -7.08 -6.49 15.03
C VAL A 103 -8.15 -7.14 14.20
N ARG A 104 -9.10 -6.36 13.72
CA ARG A 104 -10.16 -6.77 12.80
C ARG A 104 -9.95 -6.05 11.48
N LEU A 105 -9.71 -6.81 10.42
CA LEU A 105 -9.58 -6.32 9.05
C LEU A 105 -10.78 -6.74 8.25
N SER A 106 -11.52 -5.80 7.73
CA SER A 106 -12.68 -6.02 6.87
C SER A 106 -12.40 -5.56 5.46
N LEU A 107 -12.69 -6.41 4.49
CA LEU A 107 -12.49 -6.18 3.07
C LEU A 107 -13.77 -6.50 2.31
N ARG A 108 -14.10 -5.67 1.32
CA ARG A 108 -15.10 -6.01 0.29
C ARG A 108 -14.71 -5.45 -1.06
N GLY A 109 -15.24 -6.06 -2.10
CA GLY A 109 -15.21 -5.52 -3.43
C GLY A 109 -16.32 -4.50 -3.64
N ILE A 110 -16.04 -3.48 -4.42
CA ILE A 110 -17.00 -2.46 -4.82
C ILE A 110 -17.19 -2.58 -6.34
N ALA A 111 -18.44 -2.76 -6.78
CA ALA A 111 -18.75 -2.73 -8.20
C ALA A 111 -18.46 -1.34 -8.76
N ALA A 112 -17.65 -1.27 -9.81
CA ALA A 112 -17.52 -0.08 -10.65
C ALA A 112 -18.46 -0.22 -11.86
N GLN A 113 -18.74 0.87 -12.58
CA GLN A 113 -19.59 0.79 -13.78
C GLN A 113 -19.08 -0.29 -14.75
N GLY A 114 -19.88 -1.32 -14.96
CA GLY A 114 -19.58 -2.43 -15.86
C GLY A 114 -18.59 -3.48 -15.34
N ALA A 115 -18.10 -3.37 -14.10
CA ALA A 115 -17.19 -4.34 -13.49
C ALA A 115 -17.85 -5.07 -12.31
N SER A 116 -17.47 -6.34 -12.11
CA SER A 116 -17.89 -7.13 -10.95
C SER A 116 -17.30 -6.58 -9.66
N ALA A 117 -18.06 -6.70 -8.56
CA ALA A 117 -17.52 -6.48 -7.21
C ALA A 117 -16.56 -7.61 -6.78
N GLN A 118 -16.58 -8.75 -7.47
CA GLN A 118 -15.71 -9.86 -7.14
C GLN A 118 -14.29 -9.61 -7.65
N VAL A 119 -13.31 -9.70 -6.76
CA VAL A 119 -11.89 -9.47 -7.06
C VAL A 119 -11.09 -10.63 -6.50
N GLY A 120 -10.43 -11.38 -7.38
CA GLY A 120 -9.55 -12.48 -6.98
C GLY A 120 -8.16 -11.99 -6.57
N ASN A 121 -7.43 -12.85 -5.86
CA ASN A 121 -6.00 -12.67 -5.56
C ASN A 121 -5.68 -11.28 -4.98
N VAL A 122 -6.34 -10.91 -3.90
CA VAL A 122 -6.10 -9.66 -3.18
C VAL A 122 -5.05 -9.89 -2.10
N ALA A 123 -4.01 -9.05 -2.09
CA ALA A 123 -3.08 -8.94 -0.98
C ALA A 123 -3.56 -7.79 -0.06
N LEU A 124 -3.97 -8.15 1.16
CA LEU A 124 -4.35 -7.22 2.22
C LEU A 124 -3.19 -7.10 3.20
N THR A 125 -2.52 -5.96 3.21
CA THR A 125 -1.34 -5.69 4.03
C THR A 125 -1.71 -4.75 5.17
N ASP A 126 -1.42 -5.17 6.39
CA ASP A 126 -1.53 -4.36 7.60
C ASP A 126 -0.16 -4.19 8.25
N LEU A 127 0.33 -2.96 8.29
CA LEU A 127 1.56 -2.59 8.98
C LEU A 127 1.24 -2.35 10.45
N LEU A 128 2.00 -3.00 11.34
CA LEU A 128 1.83 -2.86 12.77
C LEU A 128 2.38 -1.51 13.26
N PRO A 129 1.76 -0.88 14.26
CA PRO A 129 2.34 0.29 14.91
C PRO A 129 3.59 -0.11 15.69
N GLY A 130 4.59 0.76 15.72
CA GLY A 130 5.76 0.56 16.59
C GLY A 130 5.31 0.38 18.04
N GLY A 131 5.89 -0.55 18.77
CA GLY A 131 5.46 -0.87 20.15
C GLY A 131 4.42 -1.97 20.25
N PHE A 132 4.10 -2.64 19.16
CA PHE A 132 3.26 -3.83 19.14
C PHE A 132 3.95 -4.96 18.37
N GLU A 133 3.68 -6.18 18.80
CA GLU A 133 4.14 -7.41 18.16
C GLU A 133 2.95 -8.34 17.91
N PRO A 134 2.96 -9.14 16.84
CA PRO A 134 1.91 -10.11 16.59
C PRO A 134 1.98 -11.25 17.61
N VAL A 135 0.83 -11.65 18.13
CA VAL A 135 0.72 -12.82 19.00
C VAL A 135 0.66 -14.07 18.13
N GLN A 136 1.75 -14.84 18.09
CA GLN A 136 1.80 -16.11 17.37
C GLN A 136 1.18 -17.21 18.21
N SER A 137 0.13 -17.85 17.71
CA SER A 137 -0.45 -19.05 18.31
C SER A 137 0.21 -20.27 17.70
N ARG A 138 0.88 -21.09 18.52
CA ARG A 138 1.33 -22.44 18.12
C ARG A 138 0.19 -23.43 18.43
N THR A 139 -0.37 -24.02 17.40
CA THR A 139 -1.23 -25.18 17.59
C THR A 139 -0.36 -26.43 17.81
N ALA A 140 -0.88 -27.46 18.49
CA ALA A 140 -0.16 -28.70 18.80
C ALA A 140 0.35 -29.45 17.54
N GLU A 141 -0.14 -29.10 16.35
CA GLU A 141 0.24 -29.72 15.06
C GLU A 141 1.25 -28.89 14.25
N GLY A 142 1.85 -27.86 14.84
CA GLY A 142 2.96 -27.11 14.22
C GLY A 142 2.58 -26.07 13.16
N ALA A 143 1.34 -25.98 12.75
CA ALA A 143 0.85 -24.95 11.85
C ALA A 143 0.13 -23.84 12.65
N ALA A 144 0.83 -22.74 12.90
CA ALA A 144 0.23 -21.59 13.58
C ALA A 144 -0.58 -20.76 12.61
N SER A 145 -1.90 -20.90 12.57
CA SER A 145 -2.73 -19.88 11.96
C SER A 145 -2.97 -18.76 12.98
N THR A 146 -2.16 -17.74 12.93
CA THR A 146 -2.33 -16.53 13.75
C THR A 146 -3.53 -15.71 13.27
N VAL A 147 -3.92 -15.88 12.01
CA VAL A 147 -5.02 -15.16 11.36
C VAL A 147 -6.20 -16.11 11.18
N THR A 148 -7.40 -15.64 11.55
CA THR A 148 -8.66 -16.38 11.36
C THR A 148 -9.62 -15.54 10.51
N GLY A 149 -10.37 -16.19 9.62
CA GLY A 149 -11.36 -15.53 8.77
C GLY A 149 -11.80 -16.40 7.60
N PRO A 150 -12.83 -15.94 6.87
CA PRO A 150 -13.40 -16.69 5.75
C PRO A 150 -12.45 -16.72 4.55
N SER A 151 -12.45 -17.81 3.82
CA SER A 151 -11.73 -17.94 2.53
C SER A 151 -10.27 -17.47 2.58
N LEU A 152 -9.61 -17.72 3.72
CA LEU A 152 -8.19 -17.43 3.90
C LEU A 152 -7.37 -18.39 3.04
N GLU A 153 -6.69 -17.86 2.00
CA GLU A 153 -5.81 -18.66 1.16
C GLU A 153 -4.43 -18.83 1.83
N TYR A 154 -3.89 -17.73 2.32
CA TYR A 154 -2.61 -17.71 3.03
C TYR A 154 -2.50 -16.44 3.89
N ALA A 155 -1.74 -16.51 4.97
CA ALA A 155 -1.35 -15.35 5.77
C ALA A 155 0.15 -15.40 6.08
N ASP A 156 0.85 -14.30 5.80
CA ASP A 156 2.26 -14.07 6.17
C ASP A 156 2.29 -13.12 7.37
N VAL A 157 2.70 -13.65 8.53
CA VAL A 157 2.79 -12.89 9.79
C VAL A 157 4.25 -12.64 10.12
N ARG A 158 4.63 -11.36 10.14
CA ARG A 158 5.98 -10.90 10.45
C ARG A 158 5.94 -9.96 11.66
N GLU A 159 7.09 -9.62 12.20
CA GLU A 159 7.21 -8.74 13.37
C GLU A 159 6.60 -7.35 13.13
N ASP A 160 6.63 -6.85 11.89
CA ASP A 160 6.22 -5.50 11.51
C ASP A 160 4.92 -5.44 10.69
N ARG A 161 4.39 -6.59 10.26
CA ARG A 161 3.22 -6.65 9.38
C ARG A 161 2.50 -7.98 9.38
N VAL A 162 1.24 -7.91 8.96
CA VAL A 162 0.46 -9.09 8.58
C VAL A 162 0.00 -8.90 7.14
N VAL A 163 0.21 -9.90 6.29
CA VAL A 163 -0.31 -9.91 4.92
C VAL A 163 -1.27 -11.07 4.77
N ILE A 164 -2.50 -10.79 4.34
CA ILE A 164 -3.56 -11.76 4.11
C ILE A 164 -3.79 -11.86 2.60
N TYR A 165 -3.77 -13.06 2.08
CA TYR A 165 -4.10 -13.36 0.69
C TYR A 165 -5.47 -14.02 0.65
N ALA A 166 -6.41 -13.37 -0.05
CA ALA A 166 -7.80 -13.81 -0.15
C ALA A 166 -8.48 -13.18 -1.36
N GLY A 167 -9.65 -13.68 -1.74
CA GLY A 167 -10.54 -12.99 -2.67
C GLY A 167 -11.43 -11.97 -1.93
N ALA A 168 -11.91 -10.95 -2.63
CA ALA A 168 -12.93 -10.03 -2.17
C ALA A 168 -14.23 -10.24 -2.94
N THR A 169 -15.36 -10.16 -2.23
CA THR A 169 -16.72 -10.23 -2.79
C THR A 169 -17.46 -8.93 -2.47
N ASP A 170 -18.70 -8.78 -2.92
CA ASP A 170 -19.59 -7.67 -2.54
C ASP A 170 -19.97 -7.68 -1.06
N SER A 171 -19.86 -8.83 -0.42
CA SER A 171 -20.10 -9.00 1.01
C SER A 171 -18.84 -8.70 1.82
N VAL A 172 -19.01 -8.10 3.00
CA VAL A 172 -17.88 -7.80 3.89
C VAL A 172 -17.32 -9.12 4.45
N GLN A 173 -16.04 -9.34 4.19
CA GLN A 173 -15.27 -10.45 4.73
C GLN A 173 -14.34 -9.91 5.81
N THR A 174 -14.27 -10.56 6.96
CA THR A 174 -13.51 -10.07 8.11
C THR A 174 -12.51 -11.12 8.59
N TRP A 175 -11.25 -10.72 8.71
CA TRP A 175 -10.18 -11.51 9.31
C TRP A 175 -9.76 -10.87 10.62
N THR A 176 -9.35 -11.71 11.56
CA THR A 176 -8.87 -11.27 12.87
C THR A 176 -7.53 -11.90 13.22
N TYR A 177 -6.69 -11.14 13.89
CA TYR A 177 -5.47 -11.61 14.53
C TYR A 177 -5.21 -10.77 15.79
N ARG A 178 -4.26 -11.20 16.63
CA ARG A 178 -3.93 -10.50 17.87
C ARG A 178 -2.55 -9.88 17.82
N ILE A 179 -2.43 -8.71 18.42
CA ILE A 179 -1.17 -8.02 18.68
C ILE A 179 -1.06 -7.75 20.17
N ARG A 180 0.16 -7.67 20.68
CA ARG A 180 0.46 -7.35 22.08
C ARG A 180 1.24 -6.06 22.16
N ALA A 181 0.86 -5.17 23.08
CA ALA A 181 1.58 -3.95 23.38
C ALA A 181 2.90 -4.26 24.14
N THR A 182 4.04 -3.87 23.57
CA THR A 182 5.38 -4.17 24.10
C THR A 182 6.11 -2.94 24.59
N ASN A 183 5.77 -1.74 24.11
CA ASN A 183 6.40 -0.48 24.49
C ASN A 183 5.35 0.58 24.80
N THR A 184 5.65 1.42 25.82
CA THR A 184 4.79 2.57 26.15
C THR A 184 5.06 3.74 25.22
N GLY A 185 4.01 4.51 24.91
CA GLY A 185 4.10 5.71 24.07
C GLY A 185 2.87 5.94 23.23
N GLU A 186 2.93 6.96 22.39
CA GLU A 186 1.95 7.21 21.31
C GLU A 186 2.53 6.72 19.99
N PHE A 187 1.79 5.88 19.29
CA PHE A 187 2.23 5.29 18.04
C PHE A 187 1.26 5.63 16.91
N ILE A 188 1.81 5.95 15.75
CA ILE A 188 1.03 6.03 14.52
C ILE A 188 0.74 4.62 14.06
N VAL A 189 -0.51 4.36 13.77
CA VAL A 189 -0.99 3.13 13.13
C VAL A 189 -1.05 3.40 11.63
N PRO A 190 -0.13 2.83 10.82
CA PRO A 190 -0.14 3.06 9.38
C PRO A 190 -1.44 2.60 8.74
N PRO A 191 -1.86 3.15 7.59
CA PRO A 191 -3.03 2.66 6.87
C PRO A 191 -2.92 1.18 6.51
N ALA A 192 -4.00 0.43 6.60
CA ALA A 192 -4.10 -0.87 5.97
C ALA A 192 -4.28 -0.68 4.45
N TRP A 193 -3.69 -1.57 3.65
CA TRP A 193 -3.69 -1.51 2.21
C TRP A 193 -4.18 -2.83 1.60
N ALA A 194 -5.10 -2.76 0.65
CA ALA A 194 -5.54 -3.90 -0.12
C ALA A 194 -5.35 -3.64 -1.61
N GLN A 195 -4.82 -4.61 -2.34
CA GLN A 195 -4.61 -4.50 -3.78
C GLN A 195 -4.78 -5.87 -4.45
N SER A 196 -5.44 -5.90 -5.61
CA SER A 196 -5.42 -7.07 -6.47
C SER A 196 -4.02 -7.26 -7.06
N MET A 197 -3.52 -8.49 -7.03
CA MET A 197 -2.20 -8.83 -7.55
C MET A 197 -2.12 -8.71 -9.08
N TYR A 198 -3.24 -8.84 -9.78
CA TYR A 198 -3.32 -8.86 -11.24
C TYR A 198 -4.03 -7.64 -11.83
N GLU A 199 -4.95 -7.02 -11.09
CA GLU A 199 -5.69 -5.82 -11.49
C GLU A 199 -5.25 -4.65 -10.59
N ARG A 200 -4.09 -4.05 -10.85
CA ARG A 200 -3.45 -3.05 -9.97
C ARG A 200 -4.29 -1.79 -9.73
N GLU A 201 -5.22 -1.48 -10.62
CA GLU A 201 -6.19 -0.40 -10.47
C GLU A 201 -7.22 -0.67 -9.37
N ARG A 202 -7.41 -1.95 -9.00
CA ARG A 202 -8.28 -2.34 -7.89
C ARG A 202 -7.50 -2.35 -6.58
N GLN A 203 -7.70 -1.30 -5.82
CA GLN A 203 -6.97 -1.07 -4.58
C GLN A 203 -7.80 -0.31 -3.56
N ALA A 204 -7.45 -0.47 -2.30
CA ALA A 204 -8.04 0.27 -1.19
C ALA A 204 -6.96 0.64 -0.16
N ARG A 205 -7.19 1.72 0.55
CA ARG A 205 -6.37 2.15 1.67
C ARG A 205 -7.24 2.77 2.74
N SER A 206 -7.11 2.30 4.00
CA SER A 206 -7.76 2.90 5.15
C SER A 206 -7.08 4.22 5.55
N LEU A 207 -7.66 4.92 6.52
CA LEU A 207 -6.96 6.02 7.18
C LEU A 207 -5.91 5.50 8.15
N ALA A 208 -4.88 6.32 8.39
CA ALA A 208 -4.01 6.14 9.54
C ALA A 208 -4.76 6.46 10.83
N ALA A 209 -4.33 5.84 11.93
CA ALA A 209 -4.87 6.08 13.25
C ALA A 209 -3.73 6.35 14.25
N LYS A 210 -4.09 6.60 15.51
CA LYS A 210 -3.16 6.66 16.63
C LYS A 210 -3.59 5.66 17.69
N VAL A 211 -2.62 5.07 18.37
CA VAL A 211 -2.84 4.23 19.55
C VAL A 211 -1.88 4.67 20.65
N THR A 212 -2.40 4.72 21.87
CA THR A 212 -1.61 5.06 23.06
C THR A 212 -1.43 3.83 23.92
N VAL A 213 -0.19 3.56 24.31
CA VAL A 213 0.16 2.49 25.26
C VAL A 213 0.66 3.15 26.56
N SER A 214 -0.08 2.94 27.64
CA SER A 214 0.31 3.41 28.98
C SER A 214 1.05 2.33 29.78
N ALA A 215 1.77 2.74 30.81
CA ALA A 215 2.28 1.81 31.81
C ALA A 215 1.10 1.10 32.54
N LYS A 216 1.41 -0.03 33.17
CA LYS A 216 0.44 -0.74 34.04
C LYS A 216 0.08 0.05 35.26
#